data_a18888296409fe8256195822927fac29
#
_entry.id   a18888296409fe8256195822927fac29
#
_cell.length_a   1.000
_cell.length_b   1.000
_cell.length_c   1.000
_cell.angle_alpha   90.00
_cell.angle_beta   90.00
_cell.angle_gamma   90.00
#
_symmetry.space_group_name_H-M   'P 1'
#
loop_
_entity.id
_entity.type
_entity.pdbx_description
1 polymer ?
#
loop_
_entity_poly.entity_id
_entity_poly.type
_entity_poly.pdbx_seq_one_letter_code
_entity_poly.pdbx_strand_id
1 'polypeptide(L)'
;MNLDGPAKIGQARRPELSGLARLALIGAVVLLAGCGSLPRNAVPPDLSLAATVPYLPDIRAWAGHPNGLLERDLAASFAQESEGDFPRAADGSVRYPHLALSGGGASGAFGAGFLNGWTSSGTRPVFKMVTGVSTGALMAPFAFLGPAYDSALREFYTTTRTRDIFVLGSIIRQLLIGEALADTGPLASLIERHVDTAFLRRIADEHQRGRRLYIGTADLDARRFVVWNMGRIAASGRPEALELFRKVMLASASIPVAFPPVFFEVEVDGRRYDEMHVDGGVGSRVFLNGGVFRPSIFRERGGLGMGHEDIFVIHNGQLFPLPDPVRRSLPAIALRVLDAAGRSAVVGDLFRIYGYAQREGASFQWITIPNDVSMDGDETFDPVKMSMLYAVGYRIAAAGDSWATAPPGQRQEPAP
;
A
#
# COMPACT_ATOMS: atom_id res chain seq x y z
N MET A 1 65.97 -24.08 65.66
CA MET A 1 65.58 -22.85 64.90
C MET A 1 64.92 -23.35 63.61
N ASN A 2 63.59 -23.30 63.62
CA ASN A 2 62.75 -23.88 62.53
C ASN A 2 62.78 -23.01 61.31
N LEU A 3 62.92 -23.64 60.15
CA LEU A 3 62.71 -23.00 58.86
C LEU A 3 61.40 -23.56 58.26
N ASP A 4 60.46 -22.68 58.05
CA ASP A 4 59.14 -22.93 57.54
C ASP A 4 59.19 -23.44 56.09
N GLY A 5 58.37 -24.46 55.79
CA GLY A 5 58.17 -25.00 54.45
C GLY A 5 57.15 -24.20 53.62
N PRO A 6 57.19 -24.26 52.30
CA PRO A 6 56.32 -23.44 51.42
C PRO A 6 54.84 -23.88 51.43
N ALA A 7 53.95 -22.92 51.48
CA ALA A 7 52.53 -23.06 51.40
C ALA A 7 52.06 -23.66 50.06
N LYS A 8 51.27 -24.72 50.09
CA LYS A 8 50.60 -25.33 48.91
C LYS A 8 49.48 -24.39 48.45
N ILE A 9 49.61 -23.80 47.26
CA ILE A 9 48.56 -23.08 46.55
C ILE A 9 47.48 -24.11 46.14
N GLY A 10 46.29 -24.03 46.75
CA GLY A 10 45.15 -24.86 46.41
C GLY A 10 44.71 -24.57 44.97
N GLN A 11 44.67 -25.59 44.11
CA GLN A 11 44.05 -25.51 42.79
C GLN A 11 42.52 -25.39 42.98
N ALA A 12 41.99 -24.20 42.59
CA ALA A 12 40.55 -24.00 42.51
C ALA A 12 39.92 -24.96 41.50
N ARG A 13 39.09 -25.90 41.94
CA ARG A 13 38.28 -26.76 41.10
C ARG A 13 37.35 -25.90 40.25
N ARG A 14 37.45 -25.93 38.95
CA ARG A 14 36.47 -25.35 38.02
C ARG A 14 35.15 -26.07 38.23
N PRO A 15 34.01 -25.36 38.43
CA PRO A 15 32.72 -26.02 38.58
C PRO A 15 32.39 -26.78 37.29
N GLU A 16 32.29 -28.11 37.37
CA GLU A 16 31.75 -28.93 36.28
C GLU A 16 30.23 -28.67 36.22
N LEU A 17 29.79 -28.12 35.07
CA LEU A 17 28.37 -27.98 34.79
C LEU A 17 27.70 -29.36 34.84
N SER A 18 26.62 -29.53 35.59
CA SER A 18 25.83 -30.76 35.66
C SER A 18 25.38 -31.16 34.22
N GLY A 19 25.18 -32.47 33.98
CA GLY A 19 24.72 -32.95 32.68
C GLY A 19 23.47 -32.28 32.16
N LEU A 20 22.57 -31.87 33.05
CA LEU A 20 21.36 -31.08 32.75
C LEU A 20 21.71 -29.66 32.28
N ALA A 21 22.70 -29.00 32.90
CA ALA A 21 23.13 -27.67 32.48
C ALA A 21 23.85 -27.70 31.12
N ARG A 22 24.59 -28.79 30.83
CA ARG A 22 25.21 -28.99 29.48
C ARG A 22 24.13 -29.26 28.41
N LEU A 23 23.10 -30.06 28.71
CA LEU A 23 21.98 -30.30 27.81
C LEU A 23 21.14 -29.01 27.58
N ALA A 24 20.90 -28.23 28.65
CA ALA A 24 20.23 -26.94 28.51
C ALA A 24 21.03 -25.93 27.70
N LEU A 25 22.36 -25.89 27.85
CA LEU A 25 23.26 -25.03 27.07
C LEU A 25 23.31 -25.46 25.60
N ILE A 26 23.39 -26.77 25.33
CA ILE A 26 23.34 -27.32 23.98
C ILE A 26 21.98 -27.04 23.36
N GLY A 27 20.88 -27.22 24.08
CA GLY A 27 19.52 -26.86 23.65
C GLY A 27 19.39 -25.36 23.34
N ALA A 28 19.96 -24.48 24.19
CA ALA A 28 19.98 -23.04 23.94
C ALA A 28 20.84 -22.64 22.73
N VAL A 29 22.00 -23.30 22.52
CA VAL A 29 22.86 -23.09 21.36
C VAL A 29 22.18 -23.60 20.07
N VAL A 30 21.49 -24.74 20.13
CA VAL A 30 20.72 -25.27 18.99
C VAL A 30 19.52 -24.38 18.69
N LEU A 31 18.86 -23.82 19.70
CA LEU A 31 17.79 -22.83 19.52
C LEU A 31 18.30 -21.49 18.97
N LEU A 32 19.50 -21.06 19.36
CA LEU A 32 20.15 -19.86 18.82
C LEU A 32 20.72 -20.09 17.40
N ALA A 33 21.15 -21.31 17.07
CA ALA A 33 21.55 -21.68 15.71
C ALA A 33 20.33 -21.90 14.77
N GLY A 34 19.14 -22.10 15.33
CA GLY A 34 17.87 -22.23 14.61
C GLY A 34 17.29 -20.93 14.07
N CYS A 35 17.94 -19.77 14.31
CA CYS A 35 17.65 -18.50 13.60
C CYS A 35 18.21 -18.53 12.16
N GLY A 36 18.08 -19.67 11.46
CA GLY A 36 18.36 -19.79 10.04
C GLY A 36 17.27 -19.09 9.24
N SER A 37 17.65 -18.21 8.31
CA SER A 37 16.73 -17.68 7.30
C SER A 37 16.05 -18.84 6.58
N LEU A 38 14.74 -18.74 6.36
CA LEU A 38 14.03 -19.71 5.53
C LEU A 38 14.65 -19.71 4.12
N PRO A 39 14.86 -20.88 3.52
CA PRO A 39 15.47 -20.98 2.20
C PRO A 39 14.57 -20.33 1.15
N ARG A 40 15.17 -19.49 0.29
CA ARG A 40 14.51 -18.86 -0.83
C ARG A 40 15.45 -18.73 -2.02
N ASN A 41 14.88 -18.54 -3.19
CA ASN A 41 15.62 -18.32 -4.44
C ASN A 41 15.48 -16.85 -4.88
N ALA A 42 16.10 -15.94 -4.11
CA ALA A 42 16.03 -14.51 -4.39
C ALA A 42 16.71 -14.14 -5.72
N VAL A 43 16.19 -13.10 -6.38
CA VAL A 43 16.81 -12.53 -7.59
C VAL A 43 18.20 -12.00 -7.25
N PRO A 44 19.25 -12.36 -8.01
CA PRO A 44 20.56 -11.74 -7.86
C PRO A 44 20.49 -10.22 -7.99
N PRO A 45 21.21 -9.43 -7.16
CA PRO A 45 21.08 -7.97 -7.11
C PRO A 45 21.30 -7.27 -8.45
N ASP A 46 22.20 -7.75 -9.27
CA ASP A 46 22.51 -7.24 -10.61
C ASP A 46 21.43 -7.54 -11.65
N LEU A 47 20.55 -8.51 -11.40
CA LEU A 47 19.46 -8.90 -12.28
C LEU A 47 18.08 -8.36 -11.84
N SER A 48 17.97 -7.73 -10.66
CA SER A 48 16.68 -7.35 -10.06
C SER A 48 15.84 -6.45 -10.96
N LEU A 49 16.44 -5.48 -11.68
CA LEU A 49 15.70 -4.60 -12.58
C LEU A 49 15.27 -5.26 -13.90
N ALA A 50 15.86 -6.38 -14.26
CA ALA A 50 15.50 -7.17 -15.44
C ALA A 50 14.42 -8.23 -15.14
N ALA A 51 14.13 -8.48 -13.86
CA ALA A 51 13.18 -9.49 -13.44
C ALA A 51 11.75 -9.12 -13.86
N THR A 52 11.06 -10.05 -14.50
CA THR A 52 9.68 -9.88 -14.97
C THR A 52 8.79 -10.98 -14.44
N VAL A 53 7.50 -10.70 -14.28
CA VAL A 53 6.53 -11.74 -13.98
C VAL A 53 6.40 -12.65 -15.21
N PRO A 54 6.46 -13.99 -15.06
CA PRO A 54 6.38 -14.90 -16.19
C PRO A 54 5.18 -14.61 -17.09
N TYR A 55 5.41 -14.52 -18.40
CA TYR A 55 4.38 -14.23 -19.44
C TYR A 55 3.73 -12.84 -19.38
N LEU A 56 4.10 -11.98 -18.42
CA LEU A 56 3.53 -10.65 -18.22
C LEU A 56 4.63 -9.61 -17.93
N PRO A 57 5.54 -9.34 -18.87
CA PRO A 57 6.72 -8.49 -18.63
C PRO A 57 6.38 -7.01 -18.47
N ASP A 58 5.19 -6.57 -18.88
CA ASP A 58 4.78 -5.17 -19.02
C ASP A 58 3.72 -4.73 -17.99
N ILE A 59 3.58 -5.48 -16.89
CA ILE A 59 2.54 -5.20 -15.87
C ILE A 59 3.03 -4.38 -14.68
N ARG A 60 4.33 -4.11 -14.57
CA ARG A 60 4.89 -3.41 -13.40
C ARG A 60 6.11 -2.56 -13.77
N ALA A 61 6.41 -1.60 -12.90
CA ALA A 61 7.59 -0.77 -12.98
C ALA A 61 8.13 -0.38 -11.60
N TRP A 62 9.42 -0.09 -11.55
CA TRP A 62 10.13 0.36 -10.36
C TRP A 62 10.04 1.87 -10.21
N ALA A 63 9.67 2.36 -9.02
CA ALA A 63 9.61 3.79 -8.74
C ALA A 63 10.94 4.48 -8.98
N GLY A 64 10.88 5.69 -9.54
CA GLY A 64 12.05 6.47 -9.92
C GLY A 64 12.73 6.02 -11.20
N HIS A 65 12.20 4.99 -11.88
CA HIS A 65 12.66 4.53 -13.19
C HIS A 65 11.53 4.61 -14.21
N PRO A 66 11.55 5.60 -15.11
CA PRO A 66 10.60 5.68 -16.21
C PRO A 66 10.56 4.34 -16.97
N ASN A 67 9.36 3.84 -17.21
CA ASN A 67 9.15 2.55 -17.86
C ASN A 67 8.42 2.75 -19.20
N GLY A 68 9.13 2.54 -20.30
CA GLY A 68 8.59 2.78 -21.64
C GLY A 68 7.39 1.91 -22.02
N LEU A 69 7.22 0.72 -21.40
CA LEU A 69 6.03 -0.11 -21.64
C LEU A 69 4.80 0.49 -20.97
N LEU A 70 4.92 0.89 -19.69
CA LEU A 70 3.84 1.55 -18.97
C LEU A 70 3.51 2.92 -19.54
N GLU A 71 4.53 3.67 -20.00
CA GLU A 71 4.34 4.95 -20.68
C GLU A 71 3.55 4.79 -21.98
N ARG A 72 3.90 3.80 -22.81
CA ARG A 72 3.15 3.52 -24.05
C ARG A 72 1.72 3.05 -23.76
N ASP A 73 1.53 2.20 -22.73
CA ASP A 73 0.19 1.77 -22.32
C ASP A 73 -0.66 2.97 -21.86
N LEU A 74 -0.09 3.87 -21.06
CA LEU A 74 -0.77 5.08 -20.63
C LEU A 74 -1.04 6.03 -21.82
N ALA A 75 -0.09 6.22 -22.72
CA ALA A 75 -0.30 7.02 -23.93
C ALA A 75 -1.40 6.44 -24.83
N ALA A 76 -1.37 5.11 -25.06
CA ALA A 76 -2.40 4.41 -25.82
C ALA A 76 -3.80 4.53 -25.18
N SER A 77 -3.87 4.71 -23.87
CA SER A 77 -5.14 4.84 -23.16
C SER A 77 -6.01 6.01 -23.65
N PHE A 78 -5.38 7.06 -24.14
CA PHE A 78 -6.11 8.20 -24.68
C PHE A 78 -6.75 7.93 -26.05
N ALA A 79 -6.15 7.04 -26.85
CA ALA A 79 -6.75 6.59 -28.12
C ALA A 79 -7.86 5.55 -27.93
N GLN A 80 -7.99 4.98 -26.75
CA GLN A 80 -9.02 4.01 -26.37
C GLN A 80 -10.31 4.67 -25.90
N GLU A 81 -10.29 5.98 -25.61
CA GLU A 81 -11.44 6.72 -25.09
C GLU A 81 -12.53 6.89 -26.15
N SER A 82 -13.78 6.78 -25.72
CA SER A 82 -14.92 7.15 -26.52
C SER A 82 -15.30 8.63 -26.28
N GLU A 83 -15.93 9.25 -27.26
CA GLU A 83 -16.44 10.61 -27.10
C GLU A 83 -17.48 10.63 -25.97
N GLY A 84 -17.27 11.50 -24.98
CA GLY A 84 -18.17 11.62 -23.82
C GLY A 84 -17.78 10.78 -22.59
N ASP A 85 -16.71 9.96 -22.64
CA ASP A 85 -16.24 9.19 -21.48
C ASP A 85 -15.79 10.11 -20.32
N PHE A 86 -15.28 11.30 -20.67
CA PHE A 86 -14.83 12.29 -19.70
C PHE A 86 -15.49 13.66 -19.94
N PRO A 87 -15.77 14.41 -18.85
CA PRO A 87 -16.42 15.72 -18.97
C PRO A 87 -15.54 16.71 -19.72
N ARG A 88 -16.18 17.66 -20.42
CA ARG A 88 -15.50 18.79 -21.06
C ARG A 88 -15.70 20.06 -20.25
N ALA A 89 -14.67 20.88 -20.16
CA ALA A 89 -14.76 22.24 -19.63
C ALA A 89 -15.47 23.17 -20.64
N ALA A 90 -15.82 24.39 -20.21
CA ALA A 90 -16.51 25.37 -21.06
C ALA A 90 -15.70 25.77 -22.31
N ASP A 91 -14.38 25.67 -22.28
CA ASP A 91 -13.47 25.91 -23.40
C ASP A 91 -13.36 24.71 -24.37
N GLY A 92 -14.09 23.61 -24.09
CA GLY A 92 -14.07 22.38 -24.90
C GLY A 92 -12.95 21.41 -24.54
N SER A 93 -12.04 21.78 -23.62
CA SER A 93 -10.99 20.87 -23.14
C SER A 93 -11.56 19.70 -22.35
N VAL A 94 -10.93 18.53 -22.46
CA VAL A 94 -11.33 17.34 -21.69
C VAL A 94 -10.74 17.41 -20.27
N ARG A 95 -11.55 17.10 -19.26
CA ARG A 95 -11.09 17.00 -17.87
C ARG A 95 -10.81 15.55 -17.52
N TYR A 96 -9.62 15.26 -17.02
CA TYR A 96 -9.17 13.93 -16.63
C TYR A 96 -9.02 13.81 -15.12
N PRO A 97 -10.05 13.31 -14.39
CA PRO A 97 -9.94 13.10 -12.95
C PRO A 97 -9.02 11.91 -12.63
N HIS A 98 -8.11 12.14 -11.70
CA HIS A 98 -7.21 11.11 -11.15
C HIS A 98 -7.45 10.99 -9.64
N LEU A 99 -7.47 9.78 -9.12
CA LEU A 99 -7.64 9.50 -7.70
C LEU A 99 -6.45 8.75 -7.13
N ALA A 100 -5.84 9.28 -6.09
CA ALA A 100 -4.81 8.62 -5.31
C ALA A 100 -5.31 8.29 -3.89
N LEU A 101 -5.28 7.01 -3.52
CA LEU A 101 -5.77 6.48 -2.25
C LEU A 101 -4.60 6.03 -1.39
N SER A 102 -4.45 6.63 -0.21
CA SER A 102 -3.36 6.29 0.70
C SER A 102 -3.62 5.00 1.48
N GLY A 103 -2.54 4.46 2.07
CA GLY A 103 -2.63 3.50 3.16
C GLY A 103 -3.31 4.10 4.40
N GLY A 104 -3.59 3.26 5.40
CA GLY A 104 -4.23 3.68 6.66
C GLY A 104 -4.91 2.56 7.47
N GLY A 105 -4.80 1.29 7.05
CA GLY A 105 -5.41 0.16 7.75
C GLY A 105 -6.93 0.33 7.93
N ALA A 106 -7.43 0.16 9.14
CA ALA A 106 -8.85 0.33 9.48
C ALA A 106 -9.40 1.74 9.18
N SER A 107 -8.53 2.75 9.18
CA SER A 107 -8.92 4.12 8.86
C SER A 107 -9.34 4.32 7.41
N GLY A 108 -9.13 3.32 6.53
CA GLY A 108 -9.72 3.25 5.20
C GLY A 108 -11.24 3.38 5.17
N ALA A 109 -11.90 3.11 6.30
CA ALA A 109 -13.33 3.38 6.47
C ALA A 109 -13.71 4.84 6.19
N PHE A 110 -12.83 5.80 6.51
CA PHE A 110 -13.01 7.22 6.15
C PHE A 110 -13.07 7.41 4.63
N GLY A 111 -12.10 6.88 3.90
CA GLY A 111 -12.05 6.99 2.44
C GLY A 111 -13.22 6.30 1.75
N ALA A 112 -13.64 5.14 2.27
CA ALA A 112 -14.83 4.44 1.78
C ALA A 112 -16.09 5.29 1.98
N GLY A 113 -16.25 5.87 3.18
CA GLY A 113 -17.34 6.81 3.47
C GLY A 113 -17.30 8.05 2.58
N PHE A 114 -16.10 8.62 2.40
CA PHE A 114 -15.91 9.79 1.55
C PHE A 114 -16.32 9.51 0.09
N LEU A 115 -15.88 8.40 -0.49
CA LEU A 115 -16.26 8.00 -1.85
C LEU A 115 -17.78 7.84 -2.00
N ASN A 116 -18.44 7.20 -1.03
CA ASN A 116 -19.88 6.99 -1.07
C ASN A 116 -20.67 8.30 -0.83
N GLY A 117 -20.18 9.19 0.04
CA GLY A 117 -20.72 10.52 0.23
C GLY A 117 -20.56 11.38 -1.03
N TRP A 118 -19.42 11.26 -1.71
CA TRP A 118 -19.16 11.94 -2.98
C TRP A 118 -20.07 11.44 -4.11
N THR A 119 -20.38 10.14 -4.13
CA THR A 119 -21.45 9.61 -5.01
C THR A 119 -22.79 10.22 -4.67
N SER A 120 -23.14 10.28 -3.39
CA SER A 120 -24.43 10.83 -2.92
C SER A 120 -24.62 12.30 -3.26
N SER A 121 -23.54 13.10 -3.31
CA SER A 121 -23.58 14.50 -3.77
C SER A 121 -23.80 14.65 -5.28
N GLY A 122 -23.68 13.56 -6.05
CA GLY A 122 -23.78 13.58 -7.51
C GLY A 122 -22.55 14.17 -8.22
N THR A 123 -21.47 14.50 -7.47
CA THR A 123 -20.30 15.19 -8.05
C THR A 123 -19.06 14.30 -8.21
N ARG A 124 -19.14 13.02 -7.79
CA ARG A 124 -18.03 12.07 -7.98
C ARG A 124 -17.80 11.77 -9.46
N PRO A 125 -16.62 12.11 -10.00
CA PRO A 125 -16.33 11.87 -11.41
C PRO A 125 -16.00 10.40 -11.70
N VAL A 126 -16.05 10.03 -12.96
CA VAL A 126 -15.40 8.82 -13.47
C VAL A 126 -13.90 9.10 -13.57
N PHE A 127 -13.08 8.33 -12.87
CA PHE A 127 -11.65 8.56 -12.82
C PHE A 127 -10.94 7.96 -14.04
N LYS A 128 -10.09 8.76 -14.69
CA LYS A 128 -9.17 8.30 -15.74
C LYS A 128 -8.13 7.33 -15.16
N MET A 129 -7.58 7.67 -14.00
CA MET A 129 -6.61 6.85 -13.30
C MET A 129 -6.94 6.76 -11.81
N VAL A 130 -6.82 5.57 -11.25
CA VAL A 130 -6.90 5.34 -9.81
C VAL A 130 -5.64 4.63 -9.35
N THR A 131 -5.06 5.12 -8.26
CA THR A 131 -3.91 4.49 -7.61
C THR A 131 -4.22 4.16 -6.15
N GLY A 132 -3.62 3.11 -5.62
CA GLY A 132 -3.82 2.71 -4.22
C GLY A 132 -2.63 2.03 -3.59
N VAL A 133 -2.48 2.23 -2.27
CA VAL A 133 -1.47 1.60 -1.42
C VAL A 133 -2.15 1.07 -0.16
N SER A 134 -1.78 -0.13 0.30
CA SER A 134 -2.29 -0.71 1.55
C SER A 134 -3.84 -0.78 1.54
N THR A 135 -4.53 -0.23 2.54
CA THR A 135 -5.99 -0.13 2.52
C THR A 135 -6.51 0.61 1.28
N GLY A 136 -5.75 1.59 0.76
CA GLY A 136 -6.08 2.24 -0.51
C GLY A 136 -6.00 1.28 -1.71
N ALA A 137 -5.11 0.28 -1.68
CA ALA A 137 -5.06 -0.76 -2.71
C ALA A 137 -6.26 -1.71 -2.65
N LEU A 138 -6.78 -1.98 -1.44
CA LEU A 138 -8.01 -2.75 -1.27
C LEU A 138 -9.25 -1.97 -1.77
N MET A 139 -9.22 -0.64 -1.66
CA MET A 139 -10.30 0.27 -2.06
C MET A 139 -10.26 0.62 -3.55
N ALA A 140 -9.06 0.76 -4.14
CA ALA A 140 -8.84 1.30 -5.47
C ALA A 140 -9.64 0.58 -6.59
N PRO A 141 -9.73 -0.76 -6.64
CA PRO A 141 -10.52 -1.44 -7.68
C PRO A 141 -12.01 -1.09 -7.63
N PHE A 142 -12.59 -0.96 -6.44
CA PHE A 142 -13.99 -0.56 -6.25
C PHE A 142 -14.21 0.92 -6.63
N ALA A 143 -13.29 1.81 -6.21
CA ALA A 143 -13.32 3.21 -6.60
C ALA A 143 -13.20 3.39 -8.11
N PHE A 144 -12.39 2.56 -8.76
CA PHE A 144 -12.19 2.53 -10.21
C PHE A 144 -13.45 2.09 -10.96
N LEU A 145 -14.15 1.06 -10.48
CA LEU A 145 -15.41 0.61 -11.09
C LEU A 145 -16.59 1.56 -10.81
N GLY A 146 -16.49 2.39 -9.78
CA GLY A 146 -17.43 3.47 -9.51
C GLY A 146 -18.63 3.10 -8.64
N PRO A 147 -19.72 3.91 -8.70
CA PRO A 147 -20.84 3.87 -7.75
C PRO A 147 -21.56 2.53 -7.60
N ALA A 148 -21.56 1.70 -8.63
CA ALA A 148 -22.15 0.34 -8.57
C ALA A 148 -21.54 -0.55 -7.48
N TYR A 149 -20.35 -0.20 -6.98
CA TYR A 149 -19.62 -0.94 -5.96
C TYR A 149 -19.60 -0.25 -4.59
N ASP A 150 -20.33 0.84 -4.41
CA ASP A 150 -20.35 1.60 -3.16
C ASP A 150 -20.90 0.79 -1.98
N SER A 151 -21.89 -0.10 -2.23
CA SER A 151 -22.42 -0.98 -1.19
C SER A 151 -21.38 -2.01 -0.72
N ALA A 152 -20.64 -2.61 -1.65
CA ALA A 152 -19.58 -3.55 -1.32
C ALA A 152 -18.43 -2.86 -0.54
N LEU A 153 -18.07 -1.65 -0.94
CA LEU A 153 -17.06 -0.84 -0.26
C LEU A 153 -17.53 -0.48 1.17
N ARG A 154 -18.81 -0.10 1.35
CA ARG A 154 -19.38 0.15 2.68
C ARG A 154 -19.33 -1.10 3.53
N GLU A 155 -19.81 -2.24 3.04
CA GLU A 155 -19.83 -3.50 3.75
C GLU A 155 -18.41 -3.88 4.21
N PHE A 156 -17.43 -3.87 3.30
CA PHE A 156 -16.04 -4.17 3.60
C PHE A 156 -15.50 -3.33 4.77
N TYR A 157 -15.77 -2.02 4.78
CA TYR A 157 -15.20 -1.09 5.78
C TYR A 157 -16.07 -0.84 7.01
N THR A 158 -17.27 -1.39 7.12
CA THR A 158 -18.13 -1.21 8.30
C THR A 158 -18.45 -2.49 9.05
N THR A 159 -18.21 -3.66 8.44
CA THR A 159 -18.52 -4.95 9.08
C THR A 159 -17.29 -5.79 9.41
N THR A 160 -16.14 -5.48 8.79
CA THR A 160 -14.88 -6.23 8.98
C THR A 160 -14.34 -6.06 10.40
N ARG A 161 -13.95 -7.17 11.02
CA ARG A 161 -13.32 -7.24 12.34
C ARG A 161 -11.86 -7.64 12.23
N THR A 162 -11.10 -7.45 13.29
CA THR A 162 -9.69 -7.86 13.34
C THR A 162 -9.48 -9.31 12.91
N ARG A 163 -10.34 -10.24 13.34
CA ARG A 163 -10.27 -11.67 12.97
C ARG A 163 -10.51 -11.96 11.48
N ASP A 164 -11.16 -11.06 10.76
CA ASP A 164 -11.44 -11.17 9.33
C ASP A 164 -10.26 -10.66 8.49
N ILE A 165 -9.30 -10.01 9.12
CA ILE A 165 -8.06 -9.51 8.52
C ILE A 165 -6.89 -10.42 8.87
N PHE A 166 -6.71 -10.74 10.17
CA PHE A 166 -5.62 -11.58 10.62
C PHE A 166 -5.94 -12.35 11.89
N VAL A 167 -5.22 -13.46 12.10
CA VAL A 167 -5.23 -14.23 13.33
C VAL A 167 -3.83 -14.19 13.93
N LEU A 168 -3.73 -13.78 15.20
CA LEU A 168 -2.47 -13.84 15.93
C LEU A 168 -2.07 -15.30 16.13
N GLY A 169 -0.91 -15.68 15.66
CA GLY A 169 -0.34 -17.00 15.90
C GLY A 169 0.31 -17.11 17.28
N SER A 170 0.86 -18.29 17.60
CA SER A 170 1.67 -18.47 18.81
C SER A 170 2.93 -17.60 18.73
N ILE A 171 3.00 -16.54 19.55
CA ILE A 171 4.11 -15.58 19.58
C ILE A 171 5.46 -16.31 19.72
N ILE A 172 5.56 -17.34 20.53
CA ILE A 172 6.81 -18.11 20.75
C ILE A 172 7.22 -18.83 19.46
N ARG A 173 6.28 -19.49 18.76
CA ARG A 173 6.58 -20.19 17.51
C ARG A 173 6.98 -19.21 16.41
N GLN A 174 6.31 -18.07 16.32
CA GLN A 174 6.59 -17.05 15.28
C GLN A 174 7.90 -16.31 15.52
N LEU A 175 8.28 -16.04 16.78
CA LEU A 175 9.59 -15.48 17.11
C LEU A 175 10.75 -16.43 16.78
N LEU A 176 10.51 -17.76 16.81
CA LEU A 176 11.56 -18.75 16.59
C LEU A 176 11.71 -19.16 15.12
N ILE A 177 10.62 -19.21 14.36
CA ILE A 177 10.60 -19.77 12.99
C ILE A 177 9.64 -19.02 12.02
N GLY A 178 9.04 -17.92 12.44
CA GLY A 178 8.05 -17.19 11.65
C GLY A 178 8.62 -15.95 10.95
N GLU A 179 7.98 -15.58 9.84
CA GLU A 179 8.29 -14.35 9.08
C GLU A 179 7.43 -13.17 9.54
N ALA A 180 6.37 -13.42 10.36
CA ALA A 180 5.42 -12.42 10.83
C ALA A 180 4.72 -12.84 12.12
N LEU A 181 4.07 -11.87 12.78
CA LEU A 181 3.33 -12.10 14.02
C LEU A 181 1.92 -12.66 13.81
N ALA A 182 1.33 -12.48 12.62
CA ALA A 182 -0.04 -12.88 12.29
C ALA A 182 -0.12 -13.60 10.95
N ASP A 183 -1.19 -14.41 10.79
CA ASP A 183 -1.57 -15.03 9.53
C ASP A 183 -2.60 -14.13 8.80
N THR A 184 -2.39 -13.86 7.53
CA THR A 184 -3.25 -13.05 6.64
C THR A 184 -4.19 -13.87 5.77
N GLY A 185 -4.35 -15.18 6.03
CA GLY A 185 -5.33 -16.03 5.36
C GLY A 185 -6.75 -15.46 5.38
N PRO A 186 -7.24 -14.89 6.51
CA PRO A 186 -8.55 -14.23 6.55
C PRO A 186 -8.66 -13.06 5.56
N LEU A 187 -7.64 -12.18 5.47
CA LEU A 187 -7.63 -11.09 4.49
C LEU A 187 -7.62 -11.60 3.04
N ALA A 188 -6.83 -12.64 2.75
CA ALA A 188 -6.85 -13.27 1.44
C ALA A 188 -8.25 -13.78 1.07
N SER A 189 -8.92 -14.48 2.01
CA SER A 189 -10.30 -14.95 1.83
C SER A 189 -11.30 -13.81 1.68
N LEU A 190 -11.09 -12.69 2.37
CA LEU A 190 -11.92 -11.50 2.23
C LEU A 190 -11.77 -10.89 0.82
N ILE A 191 -10.54 -10.77 0.32
CA ILE A 191 -10.26 -10.33 -1.06
C ILE A 191 -10.94 -11.28 -2.07
N GLU A 192 -10.84 -12.60 -1.85
CA GLU A 192 -11.43 -13.61 -2.75
C GLU A 192 -12.96 -13.51 -2.86
N ARG A 193 -13.64 -13.18 -1.78
CA ARG A 193 -15.10 -13.01 -1.78
C ARG A 193 -15.57 -11.83 -2.63
N HIS A 194 -14.78 -10.78 -2.72
CA HIS A 194 -15.15 -9.54 -3.43
C HIS A 194 -14.53 -9.41 -4.82
N VAL A 195 -13.42 -10.10 -5.08
CA VAL A 195 -12.67 -10.03 -6.35
C VAL A 195 -12.76 -11.38 -7.05
N ASP A 196 -13.83 -11.60 -7.77
CA ASP A 196 -14.05 -12.79 -8.58
C ASP A 196 -13.72 -12.56 -10.07
N THR A 197 -13.97 -13.57 -10.89
CA THR A 197 -13.74 -13.50 -12.34
C THR A 197 -14.64 -12.46 -13.02
N ALA A 198 -15.85 -12.21 -12.51
CA ALA A 198 -16.76 -11.21 -13.09
C ALA A 198 -16.25 -9.79 -12.75
N PHE A 199 -15.77 -9.59 -11.53
CA PHE A 199 -15.12 -8.35 -11.10
C PHE A 199 -13.88 -8.06 -11.97
N LEU A 200 -13.01 -9.06 -12.14
CA LEU A 200 -11.80 -8.93 -12.96
C LEU A 200 -12.12 -8.54 -14.41
N ARG A 201 -13.15 -9.13 -15.01
CA ARG A 201 -13.61 -8.76 -16.36
C ARG A 201 -14.03 -7.32 -16.46
N ARG A 202 -14.76 -6.77 -15.46
CA ARG A 202 -15.13 -5.36 -15.43
C ARG A 202 -13.92 -4.42 -15.36
N ILE A 203 -12.89 -4.79 -14.58
CA ILE A 203 -11.62 -4.05 -14.57
C ILE A 203 -10.95 -4.08 -15.95
N ALA A 204 -10.97 -5.24 -16.63
CA ALA A 204 -10.43 -5.37 -17.98
C ALA A 204 -11.21 -4.51 -19.00
N ASP A 205 -12.53 -4.51 -18.93
CA ASP A 205 -13.39 -3.68 -19.79
C ASP A 205 -13.09 -2.19 -19.63
N GLU A 206 -12.96 -1.71 -18.40
CA GLU A 206 -12.60 -0.31 -18.13
C GLU A 206 -11.16 0.04 -18.55
N HIS A 207 -10.24 -0.91 -18.45
CA HIS A 207 -8.88 -0.75 -18.98
C HIS A 207 -8.90 -0.61 -20.52
N GLN A 208 -9.70 -1.42 -21.20
CA GLN A 208 -9.86 -1.35 -22.67
C GLN A 208 -10.52 -0.06 -23.13
N ARG A 209 -11.32 0.59 -22.27
CA ARG A 209 -11.90 1.94 -22.49
C ARG A 209 -10.92 3.07 -22.17
N GLY A 210 -9.64 2.77 -21.94
CA GLY A 210 -8.62 3.79 -21.72
C GLY A 210 -8.47 4.24 -20.27
N ARG A 211 -9.11 3.60 -19.28
CA ARG A 211 -8.91 3.91 -17.87
C ARG A 211 -7.75 3.10 -17.30
N ARG A 212 -7.12 3.59 -16.23
CA ARG A 212 -5.95 2.92 -15.63
C ARG A 212 -6.09 2.74 -14.13
N LEU A 213 -5.73 1.55 -13.66
CA LEU A 213 -5.71 1.19 -12.25
C LEU A 213 -4.31 0.71 -11.86
N TYR A 214 -3.71 1.37 -10.88
CA TYR A 214 -2.38 1.01 -10.37
C TYR A 214 -2.40 0.73 -8.87
N ILE A 215 -1.66 -0.29 -8.44
CA ILE A 215 -1.43 -0.60 -7.03
C ILE A 215 0.07 -0.59 -6.75
N GLY A 216 0.45 -0.07 -5.58
CA GLY A 216 1.83 0.00 -5.13
C GLY A 216 2.17 -1.06 -4.09
N THR A 217 3.31 -1.73 -4.25
CA THR A 217 3.92 -2.61 -3.24
C THR A 217 5.37 -2.18 -2.99
N ALA A 218 6.00 -2.67 -1.92
CA ALA A 218 7.44 -2.49 -1.71
C ALA A 218 8.15 -3.83 -1.84
N ASP A 219 9.13 -3.91 -2.76
CA ASP A 219 10.07 -5.02 -2.85
C ASP A 219 11.19 -4.79 -1.84
N LEU A 220 11.33 -5.70 -0.87
CA LEU A 220 12.33 -5.61 0.19
C LEU A 220 13.75 -5.91 -0.31
N ASP A 221 13.88 -6.81 -1.30
CA ASP A 221 15.18 -7.18 -1.83
C ASP A 221 15.78 -6.03 -2.64
N ALA A 222 15.01 -5.48 -3.55
CA ALA A 222 15.40 -4.34 -4.36
C ALA A 222 15.35 -3.01 -3.59
N ARG A 223 14.70 -2.97 -2.40
CA ARG A 223 14.46 -1.75 -1.59
C ARG A 223 13.76 -0.67 -2.40
N ARG A 224 12.74 -1.05 -3.17
CA ARG A 224 12.06 -0.17 -4.12
C ARG A 224 10.56 -0.30 -4.03
N PHE A 225 9.89 0.81 -4.25
CA PHE A 225 8.47 0.83 -4.50
C PHE A 225 8.19 0.34 -5.92
N VAL A 226 7.21 -0.54 -6.07
CA VAL A 226 6.80 -1.16 -7.34
C VAL A 226 5.37 -0.76 -7.66
N VAL A 227 5.16 -0.25 -8.86
CA VAL A 227 3.84 0.13 -9.40
C VAL A 227 3.35 -0.98 -10.32
N TRP A 228 2.19 -1.56 -10.01
CA TRP A 228 1.54 -2.63 -10.75
C TRP A 228 0.38 -2.09 -11.59
N ASN A 229 0.34 -2.41 -12.88
CA ASN A 229 -0.77 -2.09 -13.77
C ASN A 229 -1.87 -3.18 -13.65
N MET A 230 -2.81 -2.95 -12.75
CA MET A 230 -3.88 -3.91 -12.42
C MET A 230 -4.85 -4.12 -13.59
N GLY A 231 -5.11 -3.06 -14.37
CA GLY A 231 -5.95 -3.16 -15.56
C GLY A 231 -5.33 -4.07 -16.61
N ARG A 232 -4.02 -3.98 -16.80
CA ARG A 232 -3.30 -4.84 -17.74
C ARG A 232 -3.23 -6.30 -17.28
N ILE A 233 -3.09 -6.53 -15.98
CA ILE A 233 -3.21 -7.89 -15.42
C ILE A 233 -4.61 -8.44 -15.75
N ALA A 234 -5.66 -7.68 -15.48
CA ALA A 234 -7.04 -8.09 -15.72
C ALA A 234 -7.32 -8.35 -17.21
N ALA A 235 -6.81 -7.51 -18.10
CA ALA A 235 -7.01 -7.62 -19.55
C ALA A 235 -6.08 -8.62 -20.24
N SER A 236 -5.19 -9.28 -19.51
CA SER A 236 -4.20 -10.20 -20.09
C SER A 236 -4.78 -11.47 -20.68
N GLY A 237 -6.00 -11.87 -20.27
CA GLY A 237 -6.64 -13.13 -20.66
C GLY A 237 -5.95 -14.38 -20.11
N ARG A 238 -4.97 -14.23 -19.20
CA ARG A 238 -4.24 -15.35 -18.61
C ARG A 238 -5.05 -16.07 -17.54
N PRO A 239 -4.93 -17.40 -17.42
CA PRO A 239 -5.57 -18.14 -16.33
C PRO A 239 -5.16 -17.67 -14.95
N GLU A 240 -3.89 -17.26 -14.78
CA GLU A 240 -3.29 -16.82 -13.52
C GLU A 240 -3.65 -15.36 -13.15
N ALA A 241 -4.30 -14.62 -14.04
CA ALA A 241 -4.56 -13.18 -13.87
C ALA A 241 -5.34 -12.86 -12.60
N LEU A 242 -6.35 -13.66 -12.26
CA LEU A 242 -7.17 -13.45 -11.06
C LEU A 242 -6.37 -13.65 -9.78
N GLU A 243 -5.58 -14.72 -9.72
CA GLU A 243 -4.72 -15.00 -8.58
C GLU A 243 -3.66 -13.91 -8.41
N LEU A 244 -2.99 -13.52 -9.50
CA LEU A 244 -2.00 -12.44 -9.48
C LEU A 244 -2.62 -11.10 -9.04
N PHE A 245 -3.81 -10.77 -9.53
CA PHE A 245 -4.51 -9.55 -9.14
C PHE A 245 -4.77 -9.51 -7.63
N ARG A 246 -5.33 -10.59 -7.06
CA ARG A 246 -5.58 -10.75 -5.63
C ARG A 246 -4.26 -10.71 -4.82
N LYS A 247 -3.23 -11.35 -5.33
CA LYS A 247 -1.91 -11.44 -4.70
C LYS A 247 -1.23 -10.06 -4.60
N VAL A 248 -1.36 -9.21 -5.62
CA VAL A 248 -0.87 -7.82 -5.58
C VAL A 248 -1.63 -7.00 -4.54
N MET A 249 -2.96 -7.14 -4.46
CA MET A 249 -3.77 -6.47 -3.42
C MET A 249 -3.33 -6.89 -2.01
N LEU A 250 -3.14 -8.20 -1.79
CA LEU A 250 -2.69 -8.76 -0.52
C LEU A 250 -1.28 -8.25 -0.17
N ALA A 251 -0.35 -8.28 -1.11
CA ALA A 251 1.02 -7.80 -0.91
C ALA A 251 1.05 -6.32 -0.52
N SER A 252 0.24 -5.50 -1.19
CA SER A 252 0.12 -4.07 -0.87
C SER A 252 -0.41 -3.80 0.54
N ALA A 253 -1.16 -4.73 1.13
CA ALA A 253 -1.72 -4.63 2.47
C ALA A 253 -0.93 -5.45 3.52
N SER A 254 0.19 -6.08 3.14
CA SER A 254 1.02 -6.90 4.03
C SER A 254 2.00 -6.05 4.84
N ILE A 255 1.52 -5.51 5.97
CA ILE A 255 2.30 -4.63 6.87
C ILE A 255 3.49 -5.40 7.43
N PRO A 256 4.75 -4.93 7.22
CA PRO A 256 5.95 -5.62 7.70
C PRO A 256 5.91 -5.88 9.20
N VAL A 257 6.49 -7.01 9.60
CA VAL A 257 6.52 -7.52 10.99
C VAL A 257 5.14 -8.02 11.46
N ALA A 258 4.07 -7.29 11.17
CA ALA A 258 2.71 -7.72 11.55
C ALA A 258 2.22 -8.86 10.67
N PHE A 259 2.41 -8.76 9.36
CA PHE A 259 1.92 -9.71 8.35
C PHE A 259 3.06 -10.33 7.55
N PRO A 260 2.89 -11.59 7.09
CA PRO A 260 3.90 -12.24 6.28
C PRO A 260 4.10 -11.50 4.94
N PRO A 261 5.34 -11.45 4.43
CA PRO A 261 5.60 -10.96 3.09
C PRO A 261 4.94 -11.87 2.05
N VAL A 262 4.65 -11.31 0.89
CA VAL A 262 4.11 -12.03 -0.26
C VAL A 262 5.21 -12.22 -1.29
N PHE A 263 5.43 -13.47 -1.70
CA PHE A 263 6.48 -13.81 -2.67
C PHE A 263 5.91 -13.85 -4.08
N PHE A 264 6.53 -13.14 -5.01
CA PHE A 264 6.19 -13.21 -6.43
C PHE A 264 7.24 -14.04 -7.17
N GLU A 265 6.77 -15.01 -7.96
CA GLU A 265 7.64 -15.71 -8.90
C GLU A 265 7.98 -14.74 -10.05
N VAL A 266 9.25 -14.63 -10.37
CA VAL A 266 9.77 -13.81 -11.47
C VAL A 266 10.78 -14.60 -12.29
N GLU A 267 11.05 -14.13 -13.49
CA GLU A 267 11.96 -14.78 -14.44
C GLU A 267 12.97 -13.78 -14.98
N VAL A 268 14.23 -14.22 -15.04
CA VAL A 268 15.33 -13.53 -15.72
C VAL A 268 16.12 -14.57 -16.49
N ASP A 269 16.36 -14.34 -17.79
CA ASP A 269 17.14 -15.20 -18.67
C ASP A 269 16.71 -16.69 -18.62
N GLY A 270 15.39 -16.93 -18.54
CA GLY A 270 14.80 -18.26 -18.46
C GLY A 270 14.96 -18.97 -17.12
N ARG A 271 15.46 -18.28 -16.09
CA ARG A 271 15.58 -18.82 -14.73
C ARG A 271 14.54 -18.18 -13.82
N ARG A 272 13.91 -18.97 -12.96
CA ARG A 272 12.90 -18.54 -12.02
C ARG A 272 13.53 -18.19 -10.68
N TYR A 273 13.01 -17.11 -10.09
CA TYR A 273 13.39 -16.56 -8.81
C TYR A 273 12.15 -16.15 -8.03
N ASP A 274 12.34 -15.73 -6.77
CA ASP A 274 11.30 -15.11 -5.97
C ASP A 274 11.70 -13.68 -5.56
N GLU A 275 10.72 -12.79 -5.50
CA GLU A 275 10.84 -11.45 -4.93
C GLU A 275 9.95 -11.34 -3.69
N MET A 276 10.47 -10.71 -2.64
CA MET A 276 9.77 -10.53 -1.37
C MET A 276 9.10 -9.15 -1.32
N HIS A 277 7.77 -9.14 -1.41
CA HIS A 277 6.98 -7.91 -1.37
C HIS A 277 6.21 -7.76 -0.06
N VAL A 278 6.08 -6.51 0.37
CA VAL A 278 5.32 -6.08 1.54
C VAL A 278 4.46 -4.87 1.20
N ASP A 279 3.74 -4.34 2.22
CA ASP A 279 2.91 -3.14 2.11
C ASP A 279 3.65 -2.01 1.40
N GLY A 280 2.99 -1.45 0.40
CA GLY A 280 3.55 -0.36 -0.39
C GLY A 280 3.86 0.90 0.40
N GLY A 281 3.22 1.07 1.57
CA GLY A 281 3.47 2.17 2.49
C GLY A 281 4.89 2.23 3.07
N VAL A 282 5.71 1.20 2.87
CA VAL A 282 7.16 1.23 3.15
C VAL A 282 7.89 2.15 2.17
N GLY A 283 7.47 2.18 0.91
CA GLY A 283 8.11 2.98 -0.14
C GLY A 283 7.41 4.30 -0.43
N SER A 284 6.06 4.32 -0.44
CA SER A 284 5.24 5.52 -0.63
C SER A 284 3.88 5.31 0.03
N ARG A 285 3.41 6.26 0.83
CA ARG A 285 2.12 6.18 1.53
C ARG A 285 0.95 6.50 0.61
N VAL A 286 1.18 7.34 -0.39
CA VAL A 286 0.25 7.64 -1.47
C VAL A 286 1.04 8.06 -2.70
N PHE A 287 0.62 7.65 -3.89
CA PHE A 287 1.31 7.99 -5.13
C PHE A 287 0.30 8.26 -6.25
N LEU A 288 0.72 9.02 -7.25
CA LEU A 288 0.00 9.16 -8.50
C LEU A 288 0.74 8.45 -9.64
N ASN A 289 1.98 8.84 -9.91
CA ASN A 289 2.78 8.27 -11.00
C ASN A 289 3.97 7.41 -10.53
N GLY A 290 4.31 7.43 -9.25
CA GLY A 290 5.44 6.67 -8.69
C GLY A 290 6.80 6.96 -9.32
N GLY A 291 6.91 7.99 -10.19
CA GLY A 291 8.11 8.25 -10.98
C GLY A 291 8.35 7.23 -12.13
N VAL A 292 7.32 6.44 -12.49
CA VAL A 292 7.39 5.45 -13.59
C VAL A 292 6.94 6.02 -14.93
N PHE A 293 6.31 7.21 -14.92
CA PHE A 293 5.91 7.95 -16.10
C PHE A 293 6.68 9.26 -16.19
N ARG A 294 7.04 9.65 -17.41
CA ARG A 294 7.59 11.00 -17.66
C ARG A 294 6.51 12.06 -17.39
N PRO A 295 6.85 13.18 -16.74
CA PRO A 295 5.89 14.24 -16.48
C PRO A 295 5.17 14.79 -17.72
N SER A 296 5.84 14.78 -18.87
CA SER A 296 5.30 15.28 -20.14
C SER A 296 4.31 14.35 -20.84
N ILE A 297 4.13 13.12 -20.37
CA ILE A 297 3.32 12.12 -21.11
C ILE A 297 1.87 12.56 -21.32
N PHE A 298 1.29 13.30 -20.38
CA PHE A 298 -0.05 13.86 -20.52
C PHE A 298 -0.10 15.06 -21.47
N ARG A 299 1.01 15.76 -21.69
CA ARG A 299 1.13 16.88 -22.65
C ARG A 299 1.41 16.42 -24.08
N GLU A 300 2.10 15.30 -24.22
CA GLU A 300 2.48 14.71 -25.51
C GLU A 300 1.33 13.98 -26.22
N ARG A 301 0.12 14.08 -25.72
CA ARG A 301 -1.09 13.45 -26.28
C ARG A 301 -1.34 14.02 -27.68
N GLY A 302 -0.77 13.42 -28.67
CA GLY A 302 -0.87 13.90 -30.04
C GLY A 302 -2.29 14.17 -30.49
N GLY A 303 -2.66 15.42 -30.73
CA GLY A 303 -3.87 15.84 -31.44
C GLY A 303 -5.21 15.76 -30.68
N LEU A 304 -5.26 15.35 -29.44
CA LEU A 304 -6.52 15.21 -28.67
C LEU A 304 -6.99 16.51 -27.96
N GLY A 305 -6.47 17.65 -28.34
CA GLY A 305 -6.79 18.93 -27.72
C GLY A 305 -6.14 19.10 -26.33
N MET A 306 -6.26 20.28 -25.75
CA MET A 306 -5.77 20.54 -24.40
C MET A 306 -6.67 19.81 -23.40
N GLY A 307 -6.11 18.87 -22.63
CA GLY A 307 -6.78 18.25 -21.50
C GLY A 307 -6.31 18.87 -20.20
N HIS A 308 -7.22 19.02 -19.24
CA HIS A 308 -6.92 19.39 -17.87
C HIS A 308 -6.96 18.18 -16.97
N GLU A 309 -5.96 18.04 -16.10
CA GLU A 309 -5.93 16.97 -15.12
C GLU A 309 -6.44 17.49 -13.78
N ASP A 310 -7.33 16.72 -13.15
CA ASP A 310 -7.83 16.99 -11.80
C ASP A 310 -7.32 15.89 -10.88
N ILE A 311 -6.42 16.22 -9.96
CA ILE A 311 -5.79 15.26 -9.07
C ILE A 311 -6.47 15.33 -7.70
N PHE A 312 -7.08 14.21 -7.30
CA PHE A 312 -7.73 14.03 -6.01
C PHE A 312 -6.92 13.05 -5.17
N VAL A 313 -6.65 13.42 -3.92
CA VAL A 313 -5.95 12.55 -2.96
C VAL A 313 -6.83 12.35 -1.73
N ILE A 314 -7.16 11.10 -1.41
CA ILE A 314 -7.82 10.73 -0.16
C ILE A 314 -6.78 10.09 0.75
N HIS A 315 -6.45 10.78 1.85
CA HIS A 315 -5.56 10.25 2.88
C HIS A 315 -6.36 9.59 4.00
N ASN A 316 -6.18 8.29 4.17
CA ASN A 316 -6.85 7.47 5.19
C ASN A 316 -6.12 7.54 6.54
N GLY A 317 -5.94 8.72 7.08
CA GLY A 317 -5.28 8.96 8.35
C GLY A 317 -5.42 10.40 8.81
N GLN A 318 -4.85 10.74 9.96
CA GLN A 318 -4.69 12.10 10.44
C GLN A 318 -3.26 12.56 10.20
N LEU A 319 -3.06 13.78 9.69
CA LEU A 319 -1.71 14.31 9.51
C LEU A 319 -1.13 14.89 10.81
N PHE A 320 -1.95 15.61 11.58
CA PHE A 320 -1.53 16.31 12.79
C PHE A 320 -2.47 15.95 13.96
N PRO A 321 -2.42 14.68 14.45
CA PRO A 321 -3.24 14.28 15.59
C PRO A 321 -2.86 15.09 16.84
N LEU A 322 -3.76 15.12 17.80
CA LEU A 322 -3.49 15.73 19.11
C LEU A 322 -2.29 15.03 19.77
N PRO A 323 -1.44 15.78 20.49
CA PRO A 323 -0.32 15.21 21.22
C PRO A 323 -0.78 14.15 22.23
N ASP A 324 -0.11 13.01 22.21
CA ASP A 324 -0.34 11.89 23.11
C ASP A 324 0.99 11.39 23.68
N PRO A 325 1.15 11.36 25.03
CA PRO A 325 2.38 10.91 25.67
C PRO A 325 2.73 9.46 25.39
N VAL A 326 3.98 9.20 25.01
CA VAL A 326 4.47 7.85 24.73
C VAL A 326 4.96 7.18 26.00
N ARG A 327 4.54 5.92 26.23
CA ARG A 327 5.09 5.11 27.34
C ARG A 327 6.59 4.88 27.13
N ARG A 328 7.36 4.94 28.24
CA ARG A 328 8.81 4.70 28.24
C ARG A 328 9.13 3.20 28.13
N SER A 329 8.78 2.59 27.00
CA SER A 329 9.09 1.20 26.69
C SER A 329 9.55 1.09 25.24
N LEU A 330 10.46 0.15 24.94
CA LEU A 330 11.00 -0.03 23.60
C LEU A 330 9.90 -0.26 22.56
N PRO A 331 8.89 -1.14 22.77
CA PRO A 331 7.82 -1.32 21.80
C PRO A 331 7.00 -0.06 21.55
N ALA A 332 6.64 0.69 22.60
CA ALA A 332 5.85 1.92 22.44
C ALA A 332 6.62 3.00 21.69
N ILE A 333 7.93 3.16 21.97
CA ILE A 333 8.79 4.10 21.27
C ILE A 333 8.93 3.68 19.79
N ALA A 334 9.18 2.40 19.51
CA ALA A 334 9.34 1.90 18.15
C ALA A 334 8.06 2.13 17.30
N LEU A 335 6.88 1.80 17.85
CA LEU A 335 5.60 2.04 17.16
C LEU A 335 5.36 3.51 16.90
N ARG A 336 5.68 4.41 17.87
CA ARG A 336 5.54 5.85 17.68
C ARG A 336 6.49 6.40 16.63
N VAL A 337 7.72 5.89 16.55
CA VAL A 337 8.69 6.26 15.49
C VAL A 337 8.16 5.86 14.12
N LEU A 338 7.62 4.66 13.96
CA LEU A 338 7.02 4.20 12.70
C LEU A 338 5.80 5.03 12.30
N ASP A 339 4.94 5.38 13.25
CA ASP A 339 3.79 6.26 13.01
C ASP A 339 4.24 7.66 12.58
N ALA A 340 5.17 8.27 13.31
CA ALA A 340 5.70 9.60 12.99
C ALA A 340 6.40 9.63 11.62
N ALA A 341 7.24 8.62 11.32
CA ALA A 341 7.87 8.49 10.01
C ALA A 341 6.84 8.33 8.88
N GLY A 342 5.78 7.53 9.12
CA GLY A 342 4.69 7.35 8.17
C GLY A 342 3.95 8.66 7.86
N ARG A 343 3.66 9.48 8.87
CA ARG A 343 3.03 10.79 8.69
C ARG A 343 3.92 11.76 7.91
N SER A 344 5.20 11.80 8.24
CA SER A 344 6.19 12.60 7.50
C SER A 344 6.26 12.17 6.03
N ALA A 345 6.22 10.87 5.76
CA ALA A 345 6.21 10.34 4.40
C ALA A 345 4.96 10.79 3.62
N VAL A 346 3.76 10.76 4.23
CA VAL A 346 2.53 11.28 3.59
C VAL A 346 2.68 12.74 3.20
N VAL A 347 3.20 13.58 4.09
CA VAL A 347 3.45 15.00 3.78
C VAL A 347 4.37 15.12 2.57
N GLY A 348 5.47 14.35 2.55
CA GLY A 348 6.39 14.31 1.40
C GLY A 348 5.72 13.84 0.11
N ASP A 349 4.83 12.85 0.19
CA ASP A 349 4.07 12.36 -0.97
C ASP A 349 3.10 13.42 -1.50
N LEU A 350 2.38 14.14 -0.61
CA LEU A 350 1.51 15.24 -1.01
C LEU A 350 2.29 16.35 -1.73
N PHE A 351 3.48 16.72 -1.23
CA PHE A 351 4.35 17.69 -1.90
C PHE A 351 4.86 17.18 -3.27
N ARG A 352 5.16 15.89 -3.40
CA ARG A 352 5.55 15.30 -4.70
C ARG A 352 4.41 15.34 -5.70
N ILE A 353 3.19 14.96 -5.28
CA ILE A 353 2.01 15.01 -6.16
C ILE A 353 1.67 16.46 -6.52
N TYR A 354 1.75 17.39 -5.58
CA TYR A 354 1.55 18.81 -5.83
C TYR A 354 2.57 19.37 -6.81
N GLY A 355 3.86 19.04 -6.61
CA GLY A 355 4.93 19.45 -7.54
C GLY A 355 4.73 18.87 -8.94
N TYR A 356 4.15 17.67 -9.07
CA TYR A 356 3.71 17.11 -10.34
C TYR A 356 2.55 17.94 -10.92
N ALA A 357 1.51 18.22 -10.12
CA ALA A 357 0.36 19.00 -10.54
C ALA A 357 0.77 20.38 -11.07
N GLN A 358 1.65 21.09 -10.37
CA GLN A 358 2.16 22.41 -10.79
C GLN A 358 2.89 22.35 -12.13
N ARG A 359 3.71 21.32 -12.37
CA ARG A 359 4.43 21.16 -13.64
C ARG A 359 3.52 20.85 -14.82
N GLU A 360 2.46 20.10 -14.59
CA GLU A 360 1.51 19.68 -15.62
C GLU A 360 0.35 20.66 -15.81
N GLY A 361 0.25 21.71 -14.98
CA GLY A 361 -0.90 22.63 -14.99
C GLY A 361 -2.20 21.95 -14.51
N ALA A 362 -2.06 20.92 -13.68
CA ALA A 362 -3.18 20.17 -13.15
C ALA A 362 -3.75 20.81 -11.87
N SER A 363 -5.06 20.62 -11.61
CA SER A 363 -5.62 20.95 -10.31
C SER A 363 -5.17 19.91 -9.26
N PHE A 364 -5.01 20.36 -8.01
CA PHE A 364 -4.64 19.48 -6.90
C PHE A 364 -5.62 19.66 -5.75
N GLN A 365 -6.18 18.56 -5.30
CA GLN A 365 -7.18 18.52 -4.25
C GLN A 365 -6.91 17.32 -3.33
N TRP A 366 -6.94 17.52 -2.03
CA TRP A 366 -6.73 16.42 -1.09
C TRP A 366 -7.59 16.57 0.15
N ILE A 367 -7.86 15.43 0.81
CA ILE A 367 -8.64 15.33 2.04
C ILE A 367 -7.99 14.34 3.00
N THR A 368 -8.17 14.55 4.29
CA THR A 368 -7.67 13.70 5.37
C THR A 368 -8.72 13.61 6.48
N ILE A 369 -8.57 12.65 7.37
CA ILE A 369 -9.39 12.58 8.59
C ILE A 369 -9.13 13.85 9.43
N PRO A 370 -10.16 14.60 9.84
CA PRO A 370 -9.98 15.76 10.71
C PRO A 370 -9.26 15.39 12.01
N ASN A 371 -8.40 16.31 12.49
CA ASN A 371 -7.52 16.03 13.64
C ASN A 371 -8.27 15.91 14.97
N ASP A 372 -9.49 16.42 15.05
CA ASP A 372 -10.38 16.36 16.22
C ASP A 372 -11.22 15.07 16.29
N VAL A 373 -11.18 14.23 15.27
CA VAL A 373 -11.83 12.92 15.27
C VAL A 373 -11.03 11.95 16.14
N SER A 374 -11.70 11.34 17.16
CA SER A 374 -11.04 10.30 17.96
C SER A 374 -10.65 9.09 17.11
N MET A 375 -9.41 8.64 17.28
CA MET A 375 -8.88 7.44 16.65
C MET A 375 -8.81 6.25 17.63
N ASP A 376 -9.35 6.40 18.84
CA ASP A 376 -9.38 5.34 19.85
C ASP A 376 -10.34 4.23 19.45
N GLY A 377 -10.04 3.01 19.84
CA GLY A 377 -10.85 1.82 19.60
C GLY A 377 -10.30 0.63 20.37
N ASP A 378 -11.19 -0.33 20.67
CA ASP A 378 -10.86 -1.51 21.45
C ASP A 378 -10.03 -2.53 20.66
N GLU A 379 -10.18 -2.54 19.34
CA GLU A 379 -9.49 -3.43 18.41
C GLU A 379 -8.86 -2.65 17.26
N THR A 380 -7.89 -3.27 16.56
CA THR A 380 -7.26 -2.70 15.36
C THR A 380 -8.28 -2.45 14.25
N PHE A 381 -9.16 -3.44 13.99
CA PHE A 381 -10.30 -3.34 13.08
C PHE A 381 -11.59 -3.49 13.90
N ASP A 382 -12.05 -2.36 14.43
CA ASP A 382 -13.27 -2.25 15.23
C ASP A 382 -14.42 -1.74 14.36
N PRO A 383 -15.49 -2.53 14.11
CA PRO A 383 -16.62 -2.11 13.27
C PRO A 383 -17.32 -0.85 13.77
N VAL A 384 -17.35 -0.59 15.08
CA VAL A 384 -17.98 0.62 15.64
C VAL A 384 -17.17 1.85 15.25
N LYS A 385 -15.86 1.83 15.48
CA LYS A 385 -14.94 2.88 15.09
C LYS A 385 -14.92 3.07 13.56
N MET A 386 -14.83 1.97 12.82
CA MET A 386 -14.83 2.01 11.35
C MET A 386 -16.14 2.60 10.80
N SER A 387 -17.30 2.26 11.38
CA SER A 387 -18.59 2.85 11.01
C SER A 387 -18.64 4.35 11.33
N MET A 388 -18.06 4.78 12.45
CA MET A 388 -17.95 6.19 12.80
C MET A 388 -17.06 6.94 11.80
N LEU A 389 -15.88 6.41 11.46
CA LEU A 389 -14.99 7.01 10.46
C LEU A 389 -15.64 7.07 9.07
N TYR A 390 -16.35 6.01 8.69
CA TYR A 390 -17.16 5.99 7.47
C TYR A 390 -18.18 7.12 7.46
N ALA A 391 -18.95 7.29 8.55
CA ALA A 391 -19.95 8.35 8.66
C ALA A 391 -19.33 9.75 8.61
N VAL A 392 -18.13 9.95 9.17
CA VAL A 392 -17.39 11.21 9.08
C VAL A 392 -17.02 11.50 7.62
N GLY A 393 -16.41 10.55 6.91
CA GLY A 393 -16.03 10.71 5.50
C GLY A 393 -17.26 10.99 4.62
N TYR A 394 -18.34 10.22 4.82
CA TYR A 394 -19.58 10.38 4.08
C TYR A 394 -20.16 11.79 4.23
N ARG A 395 -20.28 12.30 5.45
CA ARG A 395 -20.83 13.64 5.71
C ARG A 395 -20.00 14.75 5.08
N ILE A 396 -18.68 14.65 5.19
CA ILE A 396 -17.75 15.62 4.62
C ILE A 396 -17.92 15.69 3.10
N ALA A 397 -17.93 14.55 2.42
CA ALA A 397 -18.06 14.51 0.97
C ALA A 397 -19.46 14.92 0.48
N ALA A 398 -20.51 14.55 1.20
CA ALA A 398 -21.89 14.93 0.86
C ALA A 398 -22.13 16.43 1.00
N ALA A 399 -21.36 17.13 1.85
CA ALA A 399 -21.45 18.59 2.02
C ALA A 399 -20.75 19.40 0.90
N GLY A 400 -19.83 18.81 0.15
CA GLY A 400 -19.29 19.34 -1.11
C GLY A 400 -18.00 20.16 -1.04
N ASP A 401 -17.73 20.98 -0.01
CA ASP A 401 -16.68 22.02 -0.02
C ASP A 401 -15.47 21.72 0.90
N SER A 402 -14.98 20.50 0.91
CA SER A 402 -14.00 20.07 1.92
C SER A 402 -12.56 19.86 1.44
N TRP A 403 -12.30 20.07 0.17
CA TRP A 403 -10.99 19.81 -0.41
C TRP A 403 -9.94 20.89 -0.10
N ALA A 404 -8.79 20.49 0.40
CA ALA A 404 -7.61 21.34 0.46
C ALA A 404 -6.90 21.36 -0.90
N THR A 405 -6.44 22.54 -1.35
CA THR A 405 -5.83 22.74 -2.68
C THR A 405 -4.34 22.99 -2.65
N ALA A 406 -3.74 23.09 -1.46
CA ALA A 406 -2.30 23.23 -1.26
C ALA A 406 -1.80 22.22 -0.21
N PRO A 407 -0.56 21.76 -0.28
CA PRO A 407 0.01 20.85 0.71
C PRO A 407 0.02 21.46 2.12
N PRO A 408 0.13 20.63 3.18
CA PRO A 408 0.19 21.10 4.55
C PRO A 408 1.29 22.15 4.76
N GLY A 409 0.94 23.26 5.43
CA GLY A 409 1.88 24.34 5.74
C GLY A 409 2.04 25.39 4.64
N GLN A 410 1.48 25.18 3.45
CA GLN A 410 1.36 26.23 2.43
C GLN A 410 0.02 26.97 2.58
N ARG A 411 0.03 28.30 2.33
CA ARG A 411 -1.21 29.08 2.27
C ARG A 411 -2.02 28.64 1.04
N GLN A 412 -3.30 28.41 1.24
CA GLN A 412 -4.21 28.30 0.10
C GLN A 412 -4.29 29.70 -0.54
N GLU A 413 -3.85 29.83 -1.79
CA GLU A 413 -4.16 31.00 -2.55
C GLU A 413 -5.66 30.97 -2.89
N PRO A 414 -6.39 32.11 -2.74
CA PRO A 414 -7.78 32.15 -3.22
C PRO A 414 -7.80 31.79 -4.70
N ALA A 415 -8.77 30.96 -5.08
CA ALA A 415 -8.96 30.60 -6.49
C ALA A 415 -9.11 31.89 -7.33
N PRO A 416 -8.46 31.96 -8.51
CA PRO A 416 -8.54 33.11 -9.38
C PRO A 416 -9.95 33.40 -9.87
#